data_c9d3bfd4bfe386c08aaf6e72ce646944
#
_entry.id   c9d3bfd4bfe386c08aaf6e72ce646944
#
_cell.length_a   1.000
_cell.length_b   1.000
_cell.length_c   1.000
_cell.angle_alpha   90.00
_cell.angle_beta   90.00
_cell.angle_gamma   90.00
#
_symmetry.space_group_name_H-M   'P 1'
#
loop_
_entity.id
_entity.type
_entity.pdbx_description
1 polymer ?
#
loop_
_entity_poly.entity_id
_entity_poly.type
_entity_poly.pdbx_seq_one_letter_code
_entity_poly.pdbx_strand_id
1 'polypeptide(L)'
;VFLVGYHSGVGEASANMDHSYGGRTFHDVRINGKYMNESTINSAYAGYHGVPVGLVIGDSALQKQLITDGMMPWVEFVKTKDSLSMMSAKFRPKGVLRQETIEAVIKVLDGDYTSLPVYKIDAPYTLRIEFNMRTMFDFAMLLPGAKAVDGRTIEIHFDDYEELFNGVMAVCYIVGMAYPFDAPRR
;
A
#
# COMPACT_ATOMS: atom_id res chain seq x y z
N VAL A 1 3.39 -4.41 -15.01
CA VAL A 1 2.42 -4.89 -14.01
C VAL A 1 1.17 -4.04 -14.07
N PHE A 2 -0.01 -4.67 -13.80
CA PHE A 2 -1.28 -4.00 -13.56
C PHE A 2 -1.73 -4.29 -12.12
N LEU A 3 -2.06 -3.25 -11.37
CA LEU A 3 -2.60 -3.35 -10.02
C LEU A 3 -4.13 -3.19 -10.08
N VAL A 4 -4.87 -4.24 -9.73
CA VAL A 4 -6.33 -4.28 -9.92
C VAL A 4 -7.06 -4.46 -8.60
N GLY A 5 -8.04 -3.58 -8.32
CA GLY A 5 -8.86 -3.66 -7.12
C GLY A 5 -8.22 -3.00 -5.89
N TYR A 6 -7.27 -2.13 -6.09
CA TYR A 6 -6.57 -1.43 -5.02
C TYR A 6 -7.39 -0.26 -4.45
N HIS A 7 -7.01 0.17 -3.27
CA HIS A 7 -7.60 1.29 -2.51
C HIS A 7 -6.50 2.14 -1.86
N SER A 8 -6.89 3.26 -1.25
CA SER A 8 -5.93 4.12 -0.56
C SER A 8 -5.30 3.45 0.67
N GLY A 9 -4.10 3.86 1.00
CA GLY A 9 -3.50 3.56 2.29
C GLY A 9 -4.19 4.32 3.43
N VAL A 10 -3.81 4.01 4.66
CA VAL A 10 -4.38 4.50 5.92
C VAL A 10 -4.39 6.03 5.99
N GLY A 11 -5.46 6.60 6.54
CA GLY A 11 -5.52 8.00 6.98
C GLY A 11 -6.07 8.98 5.95
N GLU A 12 -6.57 8.55 4.80
CA GLU A 12 -7.22 9.43 3.83
C GLU A 12 -8.66 9.73 4.26
N ALA A 13 -9.00 11.02 4.37
CA ALA A 13 -10.26 11.48 5.00
C ALA A 13 -11.55 10.97 4.34
N SER A 14 -11.57 10.84 3.02
CA SER A 14 -12.75 10.35 2.26
C SER A 14 -12.42 9.02 1.59
N ALA A 15 -11.89 8.07 2.37
CA ALA A 15 -11.49 6.77 1.88
C ALA A 15 -12.52 5.69 2.22
N ASN A 16 -12.63 4.71 1.33
CA ASN A 16 -13.45 3.53 1.54
C ASN A 16 -12.55 2.34 1.86
N MET A 17 -12.67 1.82 3.07
CA MET A 17 -11.88 0.69 3.56
C MET A 17 -10.36 0.91 3.47
N ASP A 18 -9.91 2.13 3.76
CA ASP A 18 -8.50 2.48 3.73
C ASP A 18 -7.68 1.64 4.72
N HIS A 19 -6.63 1.03 4.22
CA HIS A 19 -5.71 0.24 5.02
C HIS A 19 -4.41 -0.06 4.26
N SER A 20 -3.44 -0.66 4.94
CA SER A 20 -2.23 -1.20 4.33
C SER A 20 -2.01 -2.60 4.88
N TYR A 21 -2.16 -3.64 4.05
CA TYR A 21 -2.06 -5.09 4.32
C TYR A 21 -2.96 -5.59 5.47
N GLY A 22 -2.86 -5.00 6.63
CA GLY A 22 -3.67 -5.35 7.79
C GLY A 22 -4.56 -4.20 8.22
N GLY A 23 -5.82 -4.18 7.81
CA GLY A 23 -6.75 -3.07 8.08
C GLY A 23 -7.07 -2.79 9.54
N ARG A 24 -6.58 -3.63 10.45
CA ARG A 24 -6.74 -3.46 11.90
C ARG A 24 -5.42 -3.28 12.63
N THR A 25 -4.29 -3.38 11.92
CA THR A 25 -2.96 -3.50 12.53
C THR A 25 -2.10 -2.28 12.30
N PHE A 26 -1.95 -1.84 11.06
CA PHE A 26 -1.06 -0.75 10.71
C PHE A 26 -1.80 0.59 10.75
N HIS A 27 -1.20 1.55 11.45
CA HIS A 27 -1.64 2.93 11.50
C HIS A 27 -0.87 3.81 10.49
N ASP A 28 0.43 3.61 10.37
CA ASP A 28 1.28 4.29 9.40
C ASP A 28 2.41 3.36 8.96
N VAL A 29 2.74 3.39 7.67
CA VAL A 29 3.87 2.63 7.10
C VAL A 29 4.75 3.57 6.31
N ARG A 30 6.05 3.54 6.61
CA ARG A 30 7.04 4.37 5.92
C ARG A 30 8.25 3.54 5.51
N ILE A 31 8.78 3.85 4.33
CA ILE A 31 10.09 3.37 3.88
C ILE A 31 10.96 4.59 3.61
N ASN A 32 12.13 4.65 4.24
CA ASN A 32 13.05 5.79 4.16
C ASN A 32 12.35 7.13 4.47
N GLY A 33 11.46 7.13 5.48
CA GLY A 33 10.68 8.28 5.92
C GLY A 33 9.50 8.67 5.03
N LYS A 34 9.35 8.10 3.84
CA LYS A 34 8.22 8.35 2.93
C LYS A 34 7.04 7.48 3.30
N TYR A 35 5.84 8.08 3.38
CA TYR A 35 4.59 7.33 3.55
C TYR A 35 4.38 6.36 2.38
N MET A 36 3.96 5.15 2.69
CA MET A 36 3.75 4.08 1.73
C MET A 36 2.35 3.49 1.88
N ASN A 37 1.75 3.14 0.75
CA ASN A 37 0.55 2.31 0.69
C ASN A 37 0.87 1.00 -0.06
N GLU A 38 -0.07 0.07 -0.11
CA GLU A 38 0.14 -1.23 -0.79
C GLU A 38 0.55 -1.06 -2.26
N SER A 39 -0.04 -0.08 -2.97
CA SER A 39 0.30 0.17 -4.37
C SER A 39 1.77 0.54 -4.53
N THR A 40 2.29 1.43 -3.68
CA THR A 40 3.68 1.87 -3.76
C THR A 40 4.68 0.83 -3.26
N ILE A 41 4.33 0.07 -2.21
CA ILE A 41 5.17 -1.04 -1.72
C ILE A 41 5.28 -2.13 -2.78
N ASN A 42 4.16 -2.55 -3.37
CA ASN A 42 4.12 -3.57 -4.41
C ASN A 42 4.77 -3.07 -5.72
N SER A 43 4.62 -1.78 -6.04
CA SER A 43 5.30 -1.18 -7.21
C SER A 43 6.82 -1.13 -7.03
N ALA A 44 7.29 -0.86 -5.80
CA ALA A 44 8.71 -0.88 -5.51
C ALA A 44 9.28 -2.32 -5.55
N TYR A 45 8.49 -3.31 -5.16
CA TYR A 45 8.88 -4.72 -5.32
C TYR A 45 8.97 -5.12 -6.80
N ALA A 46 7.97 -4.74 -7.62
CA ALA A 46 8.07 -4.92 -9.06
C ALA A 46 9.28 -4.18 -9.64
N GLY A 47 9.52 -2.96 -9.19
CA GLY A 47 10.65 -2.12 -9.59
C GLY A 47 12.02 -2.67 -9.19
N TYR A 48 12.12 -3.37 -8.06
CA TYR A 48 13.32 -4.10 -7.65
C TYR A 48 13.69 -5.16 -8.72
N HIS A 49 12.70 -5.80 -9.31
CA HIS A 49 12.89 -6.74 -10.43
C HIS A 49 12.92 -6.05 -11.83
N GLY A 50 13.00 -4.72 -11.89
CA GLY A 50 13.06 -3.97 -13.14
C GLY A 50 11.73 -3.90 -13.90
N VAL A 51 10.60 -4.22 -13.27
CA VAL A 51 9.28 -4.28 -13.92
C VAL A 51 8.47 -3.03 -13.59
N PRO A 52 8.06 -2.22 -14.61
CA PRO A 52 7.24 -1.04 -14.37
C PRO A 52 5.77 -1.40 -14.09
N VAL A 53 5.08 -0.53 -13.34
CA VAL A 53 3.63 -0.53 -13.20
C VAL A 53 3.04 0.47 -14.18
N GLY A 54 2.23 -0.01 -15.12
CA GLY A 54 1.62 0.82 -16.16
C GLY A 54 0.17 1.19 -15.88
N LEU A 55 -0.58 0.36 -15.14
CA LEU A 55 -2.00 0.59 -14.88
C LEU A 55 -2.34 0.28 -13.43
N VAL A 56 -3.13 1.16 -12.82
CA VAL A 56 -3.77 0.94 -11.53
C VAL A 56 -5.29 1.12 -11.65
N ILE A 57 -6.04 0.16 -11.14
CA ILE A 57 -7.50 0.19 -11.10
C ILE A 57 -7.92 0.22 -9.63
N GLY A 58 -8.51 1.33 -9.20
CA GLY A 58 -8.80 1.55 -7.78
C GLY A 58 -9.90 2.59 -7.53
N ASP A 59 -9.98 3.07 -6.31
CA ASP A 59 -10.96 4.07 -5.90
C ASP A 59 -10.44 5.51 -6.03
N SER A 60 -11.31 6.50 -5.77
CA SER A 60 -10.97 7.92 -5.88
C SER A 60 -9.91 8.36 -4.85
N ALA A 61 -9.88 7.75 -3.67
CA ALA A 61 -8.91 8.11 -2.64
C ALA A 61 -7.49 7.64 -3.03
N LEU A 62 -7.39 6.44 -3.61
CA LEU A 62 -6.12 5.96 -4.19
C LEU A 62 -5.71 6.81 -5.38
N GLN A 63 -6.65 7.18 -6.27
CA GLN A 63 -6.35 8.08 -7.38
C GLN A 63 -5.72 9.38 -6.90
N LYS A 64 -6.28 9.97 -5.81
CA LYS A 64 -5.71 11.15 -5.20
C LYS A 64 -4.27 10.91 -4.75
N GLN A 65 -4.00 9.85 -3.98
CA GLN A 65 -2.65 9.55 -3.49
C GLN A 65 -1.64 9.33 -4.62
N LEU A 66 -1.98 8.53 -5.63
CA LEU A 66 -1.05 8.19 -6.69
C LEU A 66 -0.83 9.33 -7.69
N ILE A 67 -1.90 10.00 -8.11
CA ILE A 67 -1.86 10.99 -9.21
C ILE A 67 -1.74 12.42 -8.65
N THR A 68 -2.66 12.85 -7.78
CA THR A 68 -2.72 14.25 -7.32
C THR A 68 -1.61 14.56 -6.33
N ASP A 69 -1.39 13.67 -5.35
CA ASP A 69 -0.33 13.82 -4.35
C ASP A 69 1.05 13.36 -4.89
N GLY A 70 1.07 12.79 -6.11
CA GLY A 70 2.28 12.55 -6.88
C GLY A 70 3.09 11.31 -6.50
N MET A 71 2.49 10.32 -5.83
CA MET A 71 3.22 9.10 -5.47
C MET A 71 3.63 8.28 -6.70
N MET A 72 2.76 8.20 -7.73
CA MET A 72 3.01 7.53 -9.01
C MET A 72 2.29 8.26 -10.15
N PRO A 73 2.64 9.50 -10.49
CA PRO A 73 1.86 10.36 -11.39
C PRO A 73 1.86 9.89 -12.86
N TRP A 74 2.71 8.95 -13.22
CA TRP A 74 2.83 8.42 -14.58
C TRP A 74 1.91 7.24 -14.89
N VAL A 75 1.29 6.59 -13.86
CA VAL A 75 0.48 5.40 -14.12
C VAL A 75 -0.84 5.77 -14.78
N GLU A 76 -1.28 4.96 -15.73
CA GLU A 76 -2.67 5.02 -16.18
C GLU A 76 -3.58 4.61 -15.03
N PHE A 77 -4.69 5.32 -14.84
CA PHE A 77 -5.58 5.06 -13.70
C PHE A 77 -7.04 4.93 -14.12
N VAL A 78 -7.67 3.83 -13.72
CA VAL A 78 -9.12 3.64 -13.89
C VAL A 78 -9.80 3.71 -12.53
N LYS A 79 -10.63 4.75 -12.35
CA LYS A 79 -11.40 4.95 -11.13
C LYS A 79 -12.67 4.11 -11.14
N THR A 80 -12.82 3.20 -10.18
CA THR A 80 -13.97 2.29 -10.07
C THR A 80 -15.15 2.89 -9.30
N LYS A 81 -14.86 3.68 -8.27
CA LYS A 81 -15.85 4.25 -7.35
C LYS A 81 -15.34 5.56 -6.75
N ASP A 82 -16.25 6.40 -6.34
CA ASP A 82 -15.96 7.53 -5.47
C ASP A 82 -16.10 7.08 -4.02
N SER A 83 -15.00 7.14 -3.28
CA SER A 83 -14.97 6.85 -1.86
C SER A 83 -15.65 7.98 -1.09
N LEU A 84 -16.55 7.67 -0.17
CA LEU A 84 -17.30 8.65 0.59
C LEU A 84 -16.96 8.60 2.08
N SER A 85 -16.79 7.40 2.61
CA SER A 85 -16.36 7.13 3.99
C SER A 85 -15.86 5.69 4.09
N MET A 86 -15.35 5.31 5.27
CA MET A 86 -14.84 3.96 5.56
C MET A 86 -15.77 2.84 5.05
N MET A 87 -17.08 2.99 5.20
CA MET A 87 -18.08 1.96 4.88
C MET A 87 -19.01 2.33 3.72
N SER A 88 -18.73 3.42 2.98
CA SER A 88 -19.59 3.85 1.88
C SER A 88 -18.83 4.36 0.66
N ALA A 89 -19.36 4.01 -0.51
CA ALA A 89 -18.81 4.45 -1.79
C ALA A 89 -19.94 4.56 -2.84
N LYS A 90 -19.74 5.44 -3.82
CA LYS A 90 -20.59 5.56 -4.99
C LYS A 90 -19.93 4.88 -6.17
N PHE A 91 -20.49 3.77 -6.61
CA PHE A 91 -19.96 3.00 -7.74
C PHE A 91 -20.30 3.68 -9.07
N ARG A 92 -19.39 3.53 -10.02
CA ARG A 92 -19.59 3.96 -11.41
C ARG A 92 -20.33 2.85 -12.20
N PRO A 93 -21.05 3.20 -13.28
CA PRO A 93 -21.76 2.20 -14.09
C PRO A 93 -20.81 1.14 -14.65
N LYS A 94 -21.20 -0.14 -14.52
CA LYS A 94 -20.35 -1.29 -14.90
C LYS A 94 -19.93 -1.26 -16.38
N GLY A 95 -20.84 -0.83 -17.27
CA GLY A 95 -20.53 -0.75 -18.71
C GLY A 95 -19.45 0.29 -19.02
N VAL A 96 -19.49 1.46 -18.34
CA VAL A 96 -18.49 2.51 -18.46
C VAL A 96 -17.14 2.02 -17.95
N LEU A 97 -17.12 1.39 -16.78
CA LEU A 97 -15.88 0.85 -16.20
C LEU A 97 -15.23 -0.19 -17.09
N ARG A 98 -16.04 -1.08 -17.68
CA ARG A 98 -15.53 -2.08 -18.60
C ARG A 98 -14.84 -1.46 -19.81
N GLN A 99 -15.49 -0.45 -20.40
CA GLN A 99 -14.94 0.23 -21.58
C GLN A 99 -13.65 0.98 -21.25
N GLU A 100 -13.64 1.78 -20.20
CA GLU A 100 -12.44 2.51 -19.75
C GLU A 100 -11.29 1.57 -19.37
N THR A 101 -11.59 0.42 -18.74
CA THR A 101 -10.57 -0.57 -18.44
C THR A 101 -9.95 -1.16 -19.70
N ILE A 102 -10.76 -1.49 -20.72
CA ILE A 102 -10.26 -1.99 -22.00
C ILE A 102 -9.38 -0.93 -22.67
N GLU A 103 -9.83 0.31 -22.73
CA GLU A 103 -9.08 1.42 -23.33
C GLU A 103 -7.75 1.67 -22.60
N ALA A 104 -7.77 1.67 -21.26
CA ALA A 104 -6.56 1.83 -20.46
C ALA A 104 -5.55 0.69 -20.66
N VAL A 105 -6.02 -0.56 -20.73
CA VAL A 105 -5.17 -1.72 -21.03
C VAL A 105 -4.54 -1.60 -22.42
N ILE A 106 -5.35 -1.29 -23.43
CA ILE A 106 -4.86 -1.10 -24.81
C ILE A 106 -3.84 0.04 -24.85
N LYS A 107 -4.14 1.18 -24.24
CA LYS A 107 -3.23 2.33 -24.19
C LYS A 107 -1.86 1.98 -23.61
N VAL A 108 -1.83 1.18 -22.53
CA VAL A 108 -0.57 0.76 -21.92
C VAL A 108 0.16 -0.28 -22.76
N LEU A 109 -0.54 -1.24 -23.35
CA LEU A 109 0.08 -2.34 -24.12
C LEU A 109 0.53 -1.92 -25.51
N ASP A 110 -0.23 -1.04 -26.21
CA ASP A 110 0.11 -0.52 -27.53
C ASP A 110 1.13 0.63 -27.44
N GLY A 111 1.29 1.23 -26.26
CA GLY A 111 2.33 2.20 -25.98
C GLY A 111 3.71 1.55 -25.76
N ASP A 112 4.72 2.40 -25.67
CA ASP A 112 6.06 1.93 -25.28
C ASP A 112 6.12 1.72 -23.76
N TYR A 113 5.65 0.55 -23.31
CA TYR A 113 5.69 0.16 -21.90
C TYR A 113 7.12 -0.02 -21.35
N THR A 114 8.12 -0.11 -22.24
CA THR A 114 9.54 -0.21 -21.82
C THR A 114 10.10 1.14 -21.39
N SER A 115 9.48 2.24 -21.82
CA SER A 115 9.82 3.61 -21.41
C SER A 115 9.13 4.05 -20.12
N LEU A 116 8.18 3.27 -19.56
CA LEU A 116 7.50 3.59 -18.32
C LEU A 116 8.50 3.66 -17.16
N PRO A 117 8.36 4.65 -16.26
CA PRO A 117 9.21 4.73 -15.08
C PRO A 117 9.08 3.47 -14.21
N VAL A 118 10.21 2.93 -13.79
CA VAL A 118 10.27 1.87 -12.79
C VAL A 118 10.28 2.53 -11.41
N TYR A 119 9.30 2.20 -10.58
CA TYR A 119 9.24 2.73 -9.21
C TYR A 119 10.37 2.14 -8.37
N LYS A 120 11.31 2.98 -7.93
CA LYS A 120 12.47 2.54 -7.15
C LYS A 120 12.57 3.31 -5.83
N ILE A 121 13.01 2.60 -4.83
CA ILE A 121 13.46 3.16 -3.55
C ILE A 121 14.92 2.74 -3.41
N ASP A 122 15.79 3.67 -3.04
CA ASP A 122 17.22 3.40 -2.92
C ASP A 122 17.54 2.76 -1.56
N ALA A 123 18.42 1.77 -1.58
CA ALA A 123 19.00 1.18 -0.37
C ALA A 123 19.99 2.16 0.31
N PRO A 124 20.26 2.02 1.61
CA PRO A 124 19.65 1.08 2.54
C PRO A 124 18.21 1.45 2.90
N TYR A 125 17.40 0.46 3.27
CA TYR A 125 15.99 0.65 3.57
C TYR A 125 15.75 0.71 5.07
N THR A 126 14.96 1.69 5.49
CA THR A 126 14.44 1.80 6.85
C THR A 126 12.93 1.65 6.78
N LEU A 127 12.43 0.50 7.20
CA LEU A 127 11.01 0.23 7.36
C LEU A 127 10.56 0.72 8.74
N ARG A 128 9.61 1.65 8.78
CA ARG A 128 8.98 2.12 10.00
C ARG A 128 7.48 1.84 9.96
N ILE A 129 6.96 1.21 11.01
CA ILE A 129 5.53 0.89 11.13
C ILE A 129 5.03 1.36 12.49
N GLU A 130 3.97 2.17 12.47
CA GLU A 130 3.15 2.48 13.65
C GLU A 130 1.93 1.55 13.68
N PHE A 131 1.61 1.02 14.84
CA PHE A 131 0.50 0.10 15.05
C PHE A 131 -0.71 0.79 15.68
N ASN A 132 -1.89 0.25 15.42
CA ASN A 132 -3.13 0.73 16.05
C ASN A 132 -3.18 0.47 17.56
N MET A 133 -2.52 -0.59 18.05
CA MET A 133 -2.57 -1.01 19.45
C MET A 133 -1.19 -1.37 20.01
N ARG A 134 -1.01 -1.18 21.31
CA ARG A 134 0.24 -1.47 22.03
C ARG A 134 0.64 -2.95 21.96
N THR A 135 -0.31 -3.86 22.08
CA THR A 135 -0.03 -5.31 22.01
C THR A 135 0.57 -5.72 20.66
N MET A 136 0.19 -5.07 19.59
CA MET A 136 0.77 -5.30 18.25
C MET A 136 2.25 -4.94 18.22
N PHE A 137 2.63 -3.84 18.87
CA PHE A 137 4.03 -3.48 19.03
C PHE A 137 4.81 -4.56 19.81
N ASP A 138 4.25 -5.08 20.90
CA ASP A 138 4.93 -6.11 21.70
C ASP A 138 5.16 -7.40 20.88
N PHE A 139 4.21 -7.77 20.00
CA PHE A 139 4.38 -8.88 19.06
C PHE A 139 5.42 -8.57 17.97
N ALA A 140 5.40 -7.36 17.43
CA ALA A 140 6.38 -6.95 16.40
C ALA A 140 7.82 -6.93 16.94
N MET A 141 8.00 -6.61 18.22
CA MET A 141 9.31 -6.63 18.87
C MET A 141 9.92 -8.05 19.03
N LEU A 142 9.15 -9.11 18.74
CA LEU A 142 9.67 -10.47 18.65
C LEU A 142 10.46 -10.74 17.33
N LEU A 143 10.30 -9.86 16.35
CA LEU A 143 11.01 -10.02 15.06
C LEU A 143 12.48 -9.63 15.21
N PRO A 144 13.40 -10.44 14.67
CA PRO A 144 14.82 -10.09 14.63
C PRO A 144 15.04 -8.74 13.92
N GLY A 145 15.86 -7.89 14.53
CA GLY A 145 16.20 -6.57 13.99
C GLY A 145 15.19 -5.46 14.29
N ALA A 146 14.01 -5.78 14.86
CA ALA A 146 13.05 -4.76 15.26
C ALA A 146 13.61 -3.90 16.42
N LYS A 147 13.52 -2.59 16.25
CA LYS A 147 13.91 -1.58 17.25
C LYS A 147 12.71 -0.73 17.61
N ALA A 148 12.53 -0.47 18.90
CA ALA A 148 11.49 0.44 19.38
C ALA A 148 11.85 1.88 19.01
N VAL A 149 10.90 2.59 18.38
CA VAL A 149 10.96 4.05 18.23
C VAL A 149 10.18 4.71 19.37
N ASP A 150 9.00 4.18 19.65
CA ASP A 150 8.14 4.56 20.78
C ASP A 150 7.27 3.38 21.21
N GLY A 151 6.19 3.62 21.99
CA GLY A 151 5.33 2.55 22.53
C GLY A 151 4.44 1.86 21.49
N ARG A 152 4.36 2.33 20.23
CA ARG A 152 3.53 1.76 19.16
C ARG A 152 4.25 1.68 17.82
N THR A 153 5.50 2.13 17.73
CA THR A 153 6.25 2.26 16.49
C THR A 153 7.53 1.45 16.55
N ILE A 154 7.76 0.62 15.56
CA ILE A 154 9.03 -0.07 15.33
C ILE A 154 9.75 0.48 14.12
N GLU A 155 11.05 0.20 14.07
CA GLU A 155 11.91 0.40 12.92
C GLU A 155 12.76 -0.85 12.68
N ILE A 156 12.89 -1.26 11.40
CA ILE A 156 13.73 -2.36 10.97
C ILE A 156 14.55 -1.89 9.76
N HIS A 157 15.83 -2.25 9.71
CA HIS A 157 16.72 -1.91 8.60
C HIS A 157 16.97 -3.13 7.71
N PHE A 158 17.02 -2.87 6.39
CA PHE A 158 17.29 -3.88 5.37
C PHE A 158 18.24 -3.30 4.30
N ASP A 159 19.07 -4.13 3.72
CA ASP A 159 19.94 -3.78 2.59
C ASP A 159 19.36 -4.26 1.25
N ASP A 160 18.40 -5.17 1.30
CA ASP A 160 17.72 -5.78 0.15
C ASP A 160 16.22 -5.53 0.19
N TYR A 161 15.60 -5.21 -0.97
CA TYR A 161 14.16 -4.88 -1.01
C TYR A 161 13.27 -6.11 -0.85
N GLU A 162 13.70 -7.29 -1.32
CA GLU A 162 12.97 -8.54 -1.14
C GLU A 162 12.92 -8.92 0.35
N GLU A 163 14.02 -8.74 1.07
CA GLU A 163 14.05 -8.92 2.53
C GLU A 163 13.14 -7.93 3.25
N LEU A 164 13.12 -6.65 2.81
CA LEU A 164 12.20 -5.64 3.32
C LEU A 164 10.75 -6.05 3.09
N PHE A 165 10.40 -6.47 1.86
CA PHE A 165 9.03 -6.89 1.51
C PHE A 165 8.59 -8.09 2.36
N ASN A 166 9.46 -9.08 2.51
CA ASN A 166 9.23 -10.23 3.41
C ASN A 166 9.09 -9.77 4.87
N GLY A 167 9.84 -8.76 5.29
CA GLY A 167 9.73 -8.11 6.59
C GLY A 167 8.35 -7.47 6.81
N VAL A 168 7.82 -6.73 5.84
CA VAL A 168 6.45 -6.17 5.89
C VAL A 168 5.42 -7.29 6.07
N MET A 169 5.54 -8.38 5.30
CA MET A 169 4.64 -9.53 5.41
C MET A 169 4.75 -10.22 6.77
N ALA A 170 5.97 -10.45 7.27
CA ALA A 170 6.20 -11.05 8.58
C ALA A 170 5.59 -10.20 9.71
N VAL A 171 5.80 -8.88 9.68
CA VAL A 171 5.16 -7.96 10.64
C VAL A 171 3.64 -8.08 10.55
N CYS A 172 3.06 -8.02 9.34
CA CYS A 172 1.62 -8.11 9.14
C CYS A 172 1.02 -9.39 9.77
N TYR A 173 1.65 -10.53 9.53
CA TYR A 173 1.17 -11.82 10.07
C TYR A 173 1.33 -11.91 11.57
N ILE A 174 2.49 -11.56 12.12
CA ILE A 174 2.74 -11.69 13.56
C ILE A 174 1.86 -10.74 14.38
N VAL A 175 1.67 -9.49 13.94
CA VAL A 175 0.85 -8.52 14.67
C VAL A 175 -0.64 -8.82 14.52
N GLY A 176 -1.06 -9.46 13.43
CA GLY A 176 -2.42 -9.98 13.26
C GLY A 176 -2.82 -10.96 14.34
N MET A 177 -1.87 -11.72 14.89
CA MET A 177 -2.09 -12.65 15.99
C MET A 177 -2.34 -11.95 17.34
N ALA A 178 -1.97 -10.67 17.47
CA ALA A 178 -2.21 -9.90 18.70
C ALA A 178 -3.68 -9.48 18.87
N TYR A 179 -4.45 -9.44 17.80
CA TYR A 179 -5.83 -8.92 17.81
C TYR A 179 -6.75 -9.56 18.85
N PRO A 180 -6.75 -10.89 19.09
CA PRO A 180 -7.61 -11.51 20.10
C PRO A 180 -7.31 -11.04 21.53
N PHE A 181 -6.10 -10.55 21.81
CA PHE A 181 -5.69 -10.10 23.15
C PHE A 181 -6.23 -8.70 23.49
N ASP A 182 -6.56 -7.90 22.45
CA ASP A 182 -7.13 -6.56 22.61
C ASP A 182 -8.67 -6.54 22.54
N ALA A 183 -9.29 -7.67 22.23
CA ALA A 183 -10.74 -7.77 22.29
C ALA A 183 -11.23 -7.60 23.74
N PRO A 184 -12.33 -6.84 23.98
CA PRO A 184 -12.92 -6.74 25.31
C PRO A 184 -13.18 -8.14 25.86
N ARG A 185 -12.59 -8.46 26.99
CA ARG A 185 -12.94 -9.72 27.69
C ARG A 185 -14.39 -9.59 28.15
N ARG A 186 -15.26 -10.38 27.58
CA ARG A 186 -16.66 -10.51 28.02
C ARG A 186 -16.73 -11.27 29.35
#